data_8eb5182ef50815384b9e9c1db1b32c3a
#
_entry.id   8eb5182ef50815384b9e9c1db1b32c3a
#
_cell.length_a   1.000
_cell.length_b   1.000
_cell.length_c   1.000
_cell.angle_alpha   90.00
_cell.angle_beta   90.00
_cell.angle_gamma   90.00
#
_symmetry.space_group_name_H-M   'P 1'
#
loop_
_entity.id
_entity.type
_entity.pdbx_description
1 polymer ?
#
loop_
_entity_poly.entity_id
_entity_poly.type
_entity_poly.pdbx_seq_one_letter_code
_entity_poly.pdbx_strand_id
1 'polypeptide(L)'
;MINYSPNAKLIGYKLMKLNQGQTIVKTSLLCAALSVLAAGCSSPAPSPTRGSVVPWTVKITKATSASVEVDVFGVSKSDDAYWRNSVQMDAYWKPKSSIRQSAMDRYNAKSTRFEATGVLVLERKDPIWAKWSSYGSYELAIMANLPGNFPNPAADPRRLFLPLGKKEWDAKGRTLEIEILEGQIRVLTPPKT
;
A
#
# COMPACT_ATOMS: atom_id res chain seq x y z
N MET A 1 -43.22 18.92 27.35
CA MET A 1 -42.41 19.87 28.15
C MET A 1 -41.02 19.26 28.32
N ILE A 2 -40.05 19.69 27.58
CA ILE A 2 -38.66 19.18 27.63
C ILE A 2 -37.80 20.38 27.96
N ASN A 3 -37.15 20.35 29.14
CA ASN A 3 -36.26 21.40 29.63
C ASN A 3 -34.89 21.32 28.95
N TYR A 4 -34.50 22.38 28.30
CA TYR A 4 -33.14 22.66 27.85
C TYR A 4 -32.32 23.29 28.97
N SER A 5 -31.19 22.74 29.28
CA SER A 5 -30.18 23.35 30.15
C SER A 5 -28.93 23.68 29.33
N PRO A 6 -28.48 24.93 29.24
CA PRO A 6 -27.27 25.31 28.59
C PRO A 6 -26.16 25.52 29.64
N ASN A 7 -25.12 24.69 29.62
CA ASN A 7 -23.87 25.00 30.33
C ASN A 7 -22.69 24.82 29.36
N ALA A 8 -22.37 25.90 28.64
CA ALA A 8 -21.13 26.06 27.90
C ALA A 8 -20.06 26.65 28.84
N LYS A 9 -19.09 25.85 29.24
CA LYS A 9 -17.86 26.34 29.90
C LYS A 9 -16.84 26.77 28.83
N LEU A 10 -16.64 28.07 28.73
CA LEU A 10 -15.52 28.69 28.05
C LEU A 10 -14.21 28.29 28.74
N ILE A 11 -13.32 27.63 28.03
CA ILE A 11 -11.92 27.42 28.45
C ILE A 11 -11.09 28.50 27.79
N GLY A 12 -10.57 29.43 28.60
CA GLY A 12 -9.77 30.53 28.18
C GLY A 12 -8.37 30.13 27.70
N TYR A 13 -8.02 30.59 26.51
CA TYR A 13 -6.65 30.48 26.01
C TYR A 13 -5.78 31.57 26.60
N LYS A 14 -4.78 31.16 27.39
CA LYS A 14 -3.76 32.02 27.98
C LYS A 14 -2.68 32.30 26.92
N LEU A 15 -2.67 33.51 26.39
CA LEU A 15 -1.63 34.01 25.50
C LEU A 15 -0.29 34.13 26.28
N MET A 16 0.69 33.36 25.87
CA MET A 16 2.08 33.51 26.34
C MET A 16 2.77 34.59 25.53
N LYS A 17 3.06 35.70 26.19
CA LYS A 17 3.92 36.78 25.66
C LYS A 17 5.35 36.28 25.53
N LEU A 18 5.90 36.28 24.32
CA LEU A 18 7.33 36.15 24.09
C LEU A 18 8.02 37.46 24.40
N ASN A 19 8.91 37.38 25.34
CA ASN A 19 9.78 38.50 25.74
C ASN A 19 11.02 38.51 24.82
N GLN A 20 11.14 39.55 23.98
CA GLN A 20 12.34 39.81 23.20
C GLN A 20 13.39 40.47 24.10
N GLY A 21 14.43 39.74 24.42
CA GLY A 21 15.66 40.26 25.02
C GLY A 21 16.75 40.34 23.96
N GLN A 22 16.99 41.56 23.48
CA GLN A 22 18.17 41.89 22.67
C GLN A 22 19.43 41.81 23.53
N THR A 23 20.43 41.09 23.08
CA THR A 23 21.80 41.33 23.54
C THR A 23 22.73 41.31 22.33
N ILE A 24 23.11 42.52 21.92
CA ILE A 24 24.15 42.76 20.92
C ILE A 24 25.48 42.60 21.65
N VAL A 25 26.29 41.63 21.27
CA VAL A 25 27.71 41.60 21.59
C VAL A 25 28.49 41.59 20.28
N LYS A 26 29.02 42.78 19.98
CA LYS A 26 30.09 42.96 18.98
C LYS A 26 31.37 42.36 19.54
N THR A 27 31.95 41.39 18.89
CA THR A 27 33.38 41.09 19.03
C THR A 27 33.93 40.77 17.66
N SER A 28 34.70 41.72 17.18
CA SER A 28 35.55 41.62 15.99
C SER A 28 36.79 40.81 16.31
N LEU A 29 37.35 40.25 15.31
CA LEU A 29 38.73 39.99 14.94
C LEU A 29 39.15 38.54 14.80
N LEU A 30 39.45 38.27 13.55
CA LEU A 30 40.68 37.67 13.00
C LEU A 30 41.03 36.25 13.41
N CYS A 31 40.79 35.33 12.50
CA CYS A 31 41.80 34.31 12.22
C CYS A 31 41.66 33.82 10.78
N ALA A 32 42.76 34.00 10.07
CA ALA A 32 42.97 33.64 8.69
C ALA A 32 43.03 32.13 8.48
N ALA A 33 42.55 31.74 7.30
CA ALA A 33 43.08 30.67 6.45
C ALA A 33 43.48 29.34 7.12
N LEU A 34 42.61 28.33 6.95
CA LEU A 34 43.04 26.99 6.48
C LEU A 34 41.88 26.36 5.72
N SER A 35 41.85 26.61 4.42
CA SER A 35 40.97 25.93 3.48
C SER A 35 41.50 24.50 3.26
N VAL A 36 41.09 23.54 4.06
CA VAL A 36 41.28 22.13 3.73
C VAL A 36 40.11 21.73 2.86
N LEU A 37 40.38 21.65 1.56
CA LEU A 37 39.54 21.01 0.56
C LEU A 37 39.44 19.53 0.89
N ALA A 38 38.52 19.15 1.77
CA ALA A 38 38.01 17.81 1.83
C ALA A 38 36.97 17.68 0.71
N ALA A 39 37.45 17.42 -0.50
CA ALA A 39 36.64 16.86 -1.57
C ALA A 39 36.17 15.48 -1.12
N GLY A 40 35.19 15.42 -0.22
CA GLY A 40 34.47 14.24 0.09
C GLY A 40 33.70 13.81 -1.16
N CYS A 41 34.27 12.87 -1.92
CA CYS A 41 33.51 12.10 -2.88
C CYS A 41 32.38 11.39 -2.13
N SER A 42 31.26 12.07 -1.94
CA SER A 42 30.01 11.39 -1.61
C SER A 42 29.62 10.60 -2.86
N SER A 43 30.12 9.36 -2.94
CA SER A 43 29.55 8.39 -3.89
C SER A 43 28.06 8.39 -3.65
N PRO A 44 27.22 8.69 -4.65
CA PRO A 44 25.78 8.58 -4.48
C PRO A 44 25.53 7.15 -4.03
N ALA A 45 24.85 6.99 -2.89
CA ALA A 45 24.43 5.67 -2.43
C ALA A 45 23.75 4.97 -3.62
N PRO A 46 24.10 3.70 -3.90
CA PRO A 46 23.52 3.00 -5.03
C PRO A 46 22.01 3.07 -4.88
N SER A 47 21.35 3.76 -5.77
CA SER A 47 19.89 3.80 -5.82
C SER A 47 19.44 2.35 -5.84
N PRO A 48 18.53 1.92 -4.93
CA PRO A 48 18.05 0.56 -4.96
C PRO A 48 17.59 0.28 -6.38
N THR A 49 18.18 -0.72 -7.01
CA THR A 49 17.83 -1.13 -8.37
C THR A 49 16.35 -1.49 -8.30
N ARG A 50 15.50 -0.54 -8.70
CA ARG A 50 14.07 -0.78 -8.81
C ARG A 50 13.94 -1.90 -9.81
N GLY A 51 13.62 -3.09 -9.35
CA GLY A 51 13.14 -4.13 -10.23
C GLY A 51 12.01 -3.48 -11.03
N SER A 52 12.21 -3.34 -12.34
CA SER A 52 11.24 -2.64 -13.18
C SER A 52 9.93 -3.42 -13.10
N VAL A 53 8.94 -2.84 -12.44
CA VAL A 53 7.58 -3.35 -12.46
C VAL A 53 7.13 -3.39 -13.91
N VAL A 54 6.79 -4.57 -14.37
CA VAL A 54 6.29 -4.76 -15.72
C VAL A 54 4.77 -4.90 -15.62
N PRO A 55 3.99 -4.09 -16.36
CA PRO A 55 2.54 -4.28 -16.42
C PRO A 55 2.17 -5.66 -16.95
N TRP A 56 1.27 -6.32 -16.26
CA TRP A 56 0.70 -7.62 -16.62
C TRP A 56 -0.77 -7.47 -17.02
N THR A 57 -1.27 -8.34 -17.86
CA THR A 57 -2.70 -8.61 -17.91
C THR A 57 -3.01 -9.55 -16.75
N VAL A 58 -3.86 -9.14 -15.82
CA VAL A 58 -4.29 -9.97 -14.69
C VAL A 58 -5.74 -10.33 -14.89
N LYS A 59 -6.02 -11.63 -15.04
CA LYS A 59 -7.36 -12.17 -15.21
C LYS A 59 -7.75 -12.91 -13.94
N ILE A 60 -8.73 -12.40 -13.23
CA ILE A 60 -9.27 -13.03 -12.02
C ILE A 60 -10.64 -13.60 -12.35
N THR A 61 -10.79 -14.90 -12.19
CA THR A 61 -12.06 -15.61 -12.38
C THR A 61 -12.59 -16.10 -11.03
N LYS A 62 -13.90 -16.19 -10.92
CA LYS A 62 -14.57 -16.72 -9.73
C LYS A 62 -15.18 -18.07 -10.06
N ALA A 63 -14.83 -19.10 -9.27
CA ALA A 63 -15.33 -20.46 -9.38
C ALA A 63 -16.30 -20.86 -8.24
N THR A 64 -16.73 -19.92 -7.42
CA THR A 64 -17.74 -20.12 -6.37
C THR A 64 -19.09 -19.53 -6.78
N SER A 65 -20.19 -20.06 -6.26
CA SER A 65 -21.54 -19.51 -6.49
C SER A 65 -21.83 -18.26 -5.64
N ALA A 66 -21.16 -18.10 -4.51
CA ALA A 66 -21.36 -16.97 -3.62
C ALA A 66 -20.88 -15.65 -4.24
N SER A 67 -21.51 -14.53 -3.89
CA SER A 67 -21.01 -13.19 -4.21
C SER A 67 -19.71 -12.92 -3.45
N VAL A 68 -18.70 -12.37 -4.12
CA VAL A 68 -17.37 -12.11 -3.55
C VAL A 68 -16.91 -10.71 -3.89
N GLU A 69 -16.50 -9.94 -2.88
CA GLU A 69 -15.76 -8.67 -3.08
C GLU A 69 -14.26 -8.95 -3.18
N VAL A 70 -13.61 -8.27 -4.11
CA VAL A 70 -12.17 -8.42 -4.36
C VAL A 70 -11.55 -7.04 -4.52
N ASP A 71 -10.48 -6.79 -3.78
CA ASP A 71 -9.67 -5.60 -3.90
C ASP A 71 -8.29 -5.99 -4.44
N VAL A 72 -7.78 -5.19 -5.41
CA VAL A 72 -6.49 -5.41 -6.06
C VAL A 72 -5.68 -4.12 -5.99
N PHE A 73 -4.44 -4.19 -5.50
CA PHE A 73 -3.56 -3.02 -5.41
C PHE A 73 -2.08 -3.38 -5.43
N GLY A 74 -1.26 -2.41 -5.80
CA GLY A 74 0.20 -2.57 -5.82
C GLY A 74 0.80 -2.38 -4.43
N VAL A 75 1.75 -3.24 -4.04
CA VAL A 75 2.47 -3.20 -2.76
C VAL A 75 3.94 -2.92 -2.98
N SER A 76 4.48 -1.94 -2.24
CA SER A 76 5.90 -1.63 -2.23
C SER A 76 6.68 -2.56 -1.28
N LYS A 77 7.99 -2.64 -1.47
CA LYS A 77 8.84 -3.45 -0.59
C LYS A 77 8.82 -2.98 0.86
N SER A 78 8.64 -1.70 1.11
CA SER A 78 8.54 -1.14 2.47
C SER A 78 7.26 -1.55 3.20
N ASP A 79 6.19 -1.79 2.46
CA ASP A 79 4.87 -2.07 3.01
C ASP A 79 4.53 -3.58 3.02
N ASP A 80 5.37 -4.41 2.39
CA ASP A 80 5.14 -5.85 2.24
C ASP A 80 4.93 -6.56 3.57
N ALA A 81 5.84 -6.35 4.53
CA ALA A 81 5.76 -6.99 5.85
C ALA A 81 4.46 -6.63 6.59
N TYR A 82 3.99 -5.38 6.46
CA TYR A 82 2.72 -4.95 7.04
C TYR A 82 1.55 -5.71 6.41
N TRP A 83 1.46 -5.73 5.08
CA TRP A 83 0.36 -6.37 4.38
C TRP A 83 0.33 -7.89 4.56
N ARG A 84 1.50 -8.53 4.62
CA ARG A 84 1.60 -10.00 4.79
C ARG A 84 1.39 -10.46 6.21
N ASN A 85 1.93 -9.74 7.20
CA ASN A 85 2.08 -10.29 8.55
C ASN A 85 1.20 -9.60 9.59
N SER A 86 0.73 -8.37 9.32
CA SER A 86 0.01 -7.57 10.31
C SER A 86 -1.48 -7.40 10.00
N VAL A 87 -1.87 -7.40 8.71
CA VAL A 87 -3.25 -7.20 8.32
C VAL A 87 -4.05 -8.48 8.49
N GLN A 88 -5.05 -8.44 9.36
CA GLN A 88 -6.06 -9.49 9.51
C GLN A 88 -7.18 -9.29 8.50
N MET A 89 -7.54 -10.33 7.73
CA MET A 89 -8.56 -10.20 6.68
C MET A 89 -9.95 -9.90 7.25
N ASP A 90 -10.27 -10.36 8.45
CA ASP A 90 -11.54 -10.02 9.11
C ASP A 90 -11.59 -8.54 9.49
N ALA A 91 -10.47 -7.95 9.92
CA ALA A 91 -10.37 -6.51 10.18
C ALA A 91 -10.39 -5.69 8.88
N TYR A 92 -9.78 -6.22 7.82
CA TYR A 92 -9.78 -5.59 6.50
C TYR A 92 -11.20 -5.48 5.92
N TRP A 93 -11.98 -6.56 5.98
CA TRP A 93 -13.33 -6.62 5.41
C TRP A 93 -14.44 -6.13 6.34
N LYS A 94 -14.10 -5.75 7.58
CA LYS A 94 -15.06 -5.18 8.51
C LYS A 94 -15.70 -3.91 7.92
N PRO A 95 -17.00 -3.69 8.10
CA PRO A 95 -17.66 -2.44 7.69
C PRO A 95 -16.91 -1.21 8.22
N LYS A 96 -16.67 -0.21 7.37
CA LYS A 96 -15.92 1.02 7.69
C LYS A 96 -14.47 0.76 8.14
N SER A 97 -13.84 -0.30 7.66
CA SER A 97 -12.44 -0.61 7.97
C SER A 97 -11.51 0.51 7.52
N SER A 98 -10.74 1.07 8.45
CA SER A 98 -9.70 2.06 8.14
C SER A 98 -8.55 1.45 7.34
N ILE A 99 -8.31 0.14 7.51
CA ILE A 99 -7.29 -0.59 6.76
C ILE A 99 -7.68 -0.67 5.28
N ARG A 100 -8.93 -1.07 5.00
CA ARG A 100 -9.45 -1.11 3.63
C ARG A 100 -9.53 0.28 3.02
N GLN A 101 -9.96 1.29 3.78
CA GLN A 101 -9.97 2.68 3.34
C GLN A 101 -8.55 3.15 2.95
N SER A 102 -7.54 2.80 3.74
CA SER A 102 -6.14 3.08 3.40
C SER A 102 -5.71 2.40 2.08
N ALA A 103 -6.18 1.18 1.81
CA ALA A 103 -5.91 0.52 0.53
C ALA A 103 -6.51 1.31 -0.65
N MET A 104 -7.72 1.82 -0.51
CA MET A 104 -8.39 2.63 -1.53
C MET A 104 -7.67 3.96 -1.76
N ASP A 105 -7.38 4.70 -0.69
CA ASP A 105 -6.89 6.07 -0.77
C ASP A 105 -5.39 6.15 -1.09
N ARG A 106 -4.58 5.33 -0.39
CA ARG A 106 -3.11 5.39 -0.52
C ARG A 106 -2.57 4.51 -1.63
N TYR A 107 -3.13 3.32 -1.82
CA TYR A 107 -2.63 2.35 -2.80
C TYR A 107 -3.47 2.29 -4.07
N ASN A 108 -4.49 3.14 -4.19
CA ASN A 108 -5.41 3.17 -5.32
C ASN A 108 -5.96 1.76 -5.63
N ALA A 109 -6.46 1.08 -4.60
CA ALA A 109 -7.00 -0.26 -4.78
C ALA A 109 -8.19 -0.24 -5.75
N LYS A 110 -8.21 -1.19 -6.67
CA LYS A 110 -9.33 -1.44 -7.56
C LYS A 110 -10.25 -2.46 -6.91
N SER A 111 -11.45 -2.04 -6.56
CA SER A 111 -12.45 -2.89 -5.93
C SER A 111 -13.46 -3.38 -6.96
N THR A 112 -13.82 -4.66 -6.87
CA THR A 112 -14.82 -5.29 -7.72
C THR A 112 -15.65 -6.26 -6.90
N ARG A 113 -16.95 -6.27 -7.14
CA ARG A 113 -17.85 -7.27 -6.60
C ARG A 113 -18.28 -8.23 -7.70
N PHE A 114 -17.97 -9.50 -7.51
CA PHE A 114 -18.47 -10.58 -8.37
C PHE A 114 -19.79 -11.09 -7.81
N GLU A 115 -20.82 -11.08 -8.63
CA GLU A 115 -22.10 -11.71 -8.30
C GLU A 115 -22.07 -13.23 -8.62
N ALA A 116 -23.03 -13.79 -9.33
CA ALA A 116 -23.10 -15.23 -9.61
C ALA A 116 -21.91 -15.74 -10.46
N THR A 117 -21.51 -14.97 -11.48
CA THR A 117 -20.33 -15.23 -12.31
C THR A 117 -19.57 -13.94 -12.47
N GLY A 118 -18.27 -14.01 -12.69
CA GLY A 118 -17.50 -12.79 -12.89
C GLY A 118 -16.07 -13.04 -13.33
N VAL A 119 -15.59 -12.12 -14.15
CA VAL A 119 -14.20 -12.04 -14.56
C VAL A 119 -13.75 -10.58 -14.38
N LEU A 120 -12.72 -10.36 -13.62
CA LEU A 120 -12.01 -9.08 -13.60
C LEU A 120 -10.80 -9.21 -14.51
N VAL A 121 -10.67 -8.30 -15.46
CA VAL A 121 -9.48 -8.19 -16.29
C VAL A 121 -8.83 -6.84 -16.03
N LEU A 122 -7.61 -6.87 -15.53
CA LEU A 122 -6.74 -5.72 -15.44
C LEU A 122 -5.79 -5.75 -16.63
N GLU A 123 -6.03 -4.91 -17.60
CA GLU A 123 -5.24 -4.84 -18.83
C GLU A 123 -3.85 -4.23 -18.59
N ARG A 124 -2.84 -4.65 -19.37
CA ARG A 124 -1.48 -4.07 -19.30
C ARG A 124 -1.44 -2.55 -19.55
N LYS A 125 -2.40 -2.05 -20.35
CA LYS A 125 -2.53 -0.62 -20.66
C LYS A 125 -3.33 0.18 -19.63
N ASP A 126 -3.87 -0.48 -18.59
CA ASP A 126 -4.62 0.21 -17.55
C ASP A 126 -3.72 1.27 -16.88
N PRO A 127 -4.16 2.54 -16.79
CA PRO A 127 -3.37 3.62 -16.21
C PRO A 127 -3.01 3.40 -14.73
N ILE A 128 -3.68 2.48 -14.06
CA ILE A 128 -3.37 2.11 -12.67
C ILE A 128 -1.94 1.60 -12.50
N TRP A 129 -1.40 0.93 -13.51
CA TRP A 129 -0.03 0.42 -13.48
C TRP A 129 1.02 1.53 -13.32
N ALA A 130 0.79 2.69 -13.98
CA ALA A 130 1.66 3.85 -13.82
C ALA A 130 1.62 4.39 -12.39
N LYS A 131 0.44 4.43 -11.77
CA LYS A 131 0.28 4.85 -10.37
C LYS A 131 1.02 3.89 -9.44
N TRP A 132 0.80 2.59 -9.56
CA TRP A 132 1.49 1.59 -8.71
C TRP A 132 3.01 1.63 -8.90
N SER A 133 3.47 1.79 -10.12
CA SER A 133 4.91 1.95 -10.41
C SER A 133 5.50 3.19 -9.74
N SER A 134 4.76 4.31 -9.71
CA SER A 134 5.23 5.54 -9.07
C SER A 134 5.40 5.41 -7.56
N TYR A 135 4.64 4.52 -6.91
CA TYR A 135 4.78 4.18 -5.49
C TYR A 135 5.87 3.13 -5.22
N GLY A 136 6.56 2.66 -6.26
CA GLY A 136 7.57 1.62 -6.11
C GLY A 136 6.98 0.24 -5.82
N SER A 137 5.73 -0.01 -6.24
CA SER A 137 5.12 -1.34 -6.08
C SER A 137 5.92 -2.37 -6.84
N TYR A 138 6.20 -3.50 -6.22
CA TYR A 138 6.90 -4.63 -6.84
C TYR A 138 6.07 -5.92 -6.85
N GLU A 139 4.98 -5.92 -6.08
CA GLU A 139 4.00 -6.99 -6.01
C GLU A 139 2.58 -6.46 -6.18
N LEU A 140 1.70 -7.34 -6.60
CA LEU A 140 0.26 -7.13 -6.64
C LEU A 140 -0.37 -7.89 -5.48
N ALA A 141 -1.08 -7.19 -4.61
CA ALA A 141 -1.92 -7.79 -3.60
C ALA A 141 -3.34 -7.99 -4.14
N ILE A 142 -3.89 -9.16 -3.90
CA ILE A 142 -5.28 -9.51 -4.17
C ILE A 142 -5.91 -9.94 -2.85
N MET A 143 -6.95 -9.24 -2.43
CA MET A 143 -7.71 -9.51 -1.21
C MET A 143 -9.12 -9.92 -1.60
N ALA A 144 -9.62 -11.05 -1.09
CA ALA A 144 -10.98 -11.50 -1.35
C ALA A 144 -11.77 -11.65 -0.05
N ASN A 145 -13.00 -11.18 -0.06
CA ASN A 145 -13.93 -11.31 1.06
C ASN A 145 -14.55 -12.72 1.05
N LEU A 146 -13.77 -13.69 1.50
CA LEU A 146 -14.15 -15.08 1.58
C LEU A 146 -14.43 -15.51 3.03
N PRO A 147 -15.31 -16.49 3.26
CA PRO A 147 -15.55 -17.04 4.58
C PRO A 147 -14.32 -17.77 5.11
N GLY A 148 -14.18 -17.84 6.42
CA GLY A 148 -13.13 -18.58 7.12
C GLY A 148 -12.58 -17.81 8.32
N ASN A 149 -11.93 -18.54 9.21
CA ASN A 149 -11.23 -17.98 10.36
C ASN A 149 -9.76 -18.42 10.31
N PHE A 150 -8.88 -17.49 10.02
CA PHE A 150 -7.45 -17.72 9.84
C PHE A 150 -6.66 -16.82 10.79
N PRO A 151 -6.30 -17.33 11.98
CA PRO A 151 -5.63 -16.54 13.02
C PRO A 151 -4.24 -16.08 12.64
N ASN A 152 -3.57 -16.80 11.72
CA ASN A 152 -2.26 -16.41 11.21
C ASN A 152 -2.39 -15.59 9.92
N PRO A 153 -2.15 -14.27 9.96
CA PRO A 153 -2.25 -13.45 8.75
C PRO A 153 -1.35 -13.94 7.62
N ALA A 154 -0.14 -14.38 7.90
CA ALA A 154 0.81 -14.79 6.86
C ALA A 154 0.34 -16.00 6.05
N ALA A 155 -0.51 -16.84 6.62
CA ALA A 155 -1.04 -18.05 6.00
C ALA A 155 -2.52 -17.92 5.57
N ASP A 156 -3.10 -16.71 5.60
CA ASP A 156 -4.51 -16.51 5.24
C ASP A 156 -4.73 -16.69 3.73
N PRO A 157 -5.46 -17.71 3.28
CA PRO A 157 -5.65 -18.01 1.87
C PRO A 157 -6.60 -17.05 1.14
N ARG A 158 -7.22 -16.11 1.87
CA ARG A 158 -8.10 -15.06 1.32
C ARG A 158 -7.31 -13.91 0.70
N ARG A 159 -5.98 -13.98 0.74
CA ARG A 159 -5.09 -13.01 0.13
C ARG A 159 -3.97 -13.67 -0.64
N LEU A 160 -3.52 -12.97 -1.66
CA LEU A 160 -2.48 -13.44 -2.57
C LEU A 160 -1.56 -12.27 -2.91
N PHE A 161 -0.25 -12.52 -2.92
CA PHE A 161 0.75 -11.54 -3.34
C PHE A 161 1.52 -12.09 -4.53
N LEU A 162 1.48 -11.36 -5.64
CA LEU A 162 2.08 -11.75 -6.91
C LEU A 162 3.26 -10.85 -7.24
N PRO A 163 4.47 -11.37 -7.32
CA PRO A 163 5.60 -10.56 -7.79
C PRO A 163 5.38 -10.09 -9.23
N LEU A 164 5.70 -8.83 -9.50
CA LEU A 164 5.47 -8.17 -10.78
C LEU A 164 6.72 -8.13 -11.67
N GLY A 165 7.77 -8.83 -11.32
CA GLY A 165 8.98 -8.95 -12.12
C GLY A 165 8.74 -9.70 -13.42
N LYS A 166 9.44 -9.30 -14.49
CA LYS A 166 9.30 -9.94 -15.81
C LYS A 166 9.69 -11.42 -15.84
N LYS A 167 10.57 -11.82 -14.92
CA LYS A 167 11.16 -13.17 -14.89
C LYS A 167 10.45 -14.13 -13.93
N GLU A 168 9.43 -13.67 -13.23
CA GLU A 168 8.80 -14.43 -12.13
C GLU A 168 7.81 -15.49 -12.63
N TRP A 169 7.26 -15.33 -13.84
CA TRP A 169 6.19 -16.16 -14.33
C TRP A 169 6.48 -16.76 -15.70
N ASP A 170 6.09 -18.00 -15.89
CA ASP A 170 6.04 -18.66 -17.21
C ASP A 170 4.70 -18.38 -17.88
N ALA A 171 4.48 -17.12 -18.25
CA ALA A 171 3.23 -16.62 -18.77
C ALA A 171 3.36 -16.20 -20.24
N LYS A 172 2.67 -16.91 -21.12
CA LYS A 172 2.51 -16.49 -22.52
C LYS A 172 1.74 -15.16 -22.58
N GLY A 173 2.26 -14.21 -23.37
CA GLY A 173 1.59 -12.92 -23.57
C GLY A 173 1.53 -12.02 -22.31
N ARG A 174 2.24 -12.33 -21.23
CA ARG A 174 2.19 -11.64 -19.94
C ARG A 174 0.81 -11.59 -19.32
N THR A 175 0.10 -12.70 -19.33
CA THR A 175 -1.18 -12.84 -18.66
C THR A 175 -1.02 -13.71 -17.42
N LEU A 176 -1.43 -13.20 -16.27
CA LEU A 176 -1.53 -13.92 -15.01
C LEU A 176 -2.98 -14.34 -14.82
N GLU A 177 -3.20 -15.61 -14.65
CA GLU A 177 -4.52 -16.19 -14.42
C GLU A 177 -4.66 -16.59 -12.95
N ILE A 178 -5.69 -16.07 -12.31
CA ILE A 178 -6.01 -16.26 -10.91
C ILE A 178 -7.45 -16.75 -10.80
N GLU A 179 -7.69 -17.63 -9.86
CA GLU A 179 -9.01 -18.16 -9.58
C GLU A 179 -9.37 -17.99 -8.11
N ILE A 180 -10.59 -17.52 -7.86
CA ILE A 180 -11.19 -17.41 -6.54
C ILE A 180 -12.09 -18.61 -6.31
N LEU A 181 -11.74 -19.40 -5.32
CA LEU A 181 -12.52 -20.54 -4.84
C LEU A 181 -13.34 -20.15 -3.61
N GLU A 182 -14.09 -21.08 -3.05
CA GLU A 182 -14.96 -20.82 -1.89
C GLU A 182 -14.22 -20.30 -0.66
N GLY A 183 -12.99 -20.77 -0.38
CA GLY A 183 -12.22 -20.40 0.80
C GLY A 183 -10.81 -19.88 0.51
N GLN A 184 -10.41 -19.73 -0.74
CA GLN A 184 -9.04 -19.36 -1.08
C GLN A 184 -8.91 -18.70 -2.45
N ILE A 185 -7.79 -18.02 -2.64
CA ILE A 185 -7.33 -17.51 -3.94
C ILE A 185 -6.17 -18.39 -4.39
N ARG A 186 -6.15 -18.82 -5.66
CA ARG A 186 -5.02 -19.54 -6.24
C ARG A 186 -4.55 -18.96 -7.56
N VAL A 187 -3.27 -19.09 -7.84
CA VAL A 187 -2.66 -18.75 -9.12
C VAL A 187 -2.76 -19.97 -10.05
N LEU A 188 -3.22 -19.75 -11.27
CA LEU A 188 -3.24 -20.78 -12.31
C LEU A 188 -2.01 -20.69 -13.20
N THR A 189 -1.44 -19.50 -13.37
CA THR A 189 -0.18 -19.30 -14.12
C THR A 189 1.00 -19.84 -13.31
N PRO A 190 1.79 -20.78 -13.84
CA PRO A 190 2.92 -21.33 -13.09
C PRO A 190 4.03 -20.27 -12.89
N PRO A 191 4.73 -20.31 -11.75
CA PRO A 191 5.96 -19.54 -11.59
C PRO A 191 7.00 -20.08 -12.58
N LYS A 192 7.92 -19.21 -12.95
CA LYS A 192 9.03 -19.61 -13.78
C LYS A 192 10.06 -20.37 -12.92
N THR A 193 10.40 -21.57 -13.33
CA THR A 193 11.46 -22.41 -12.74
C THR A 193 12.85 -22.01 -13.24
#